data_567afdeda0f471462008277575b52cc2
#
_entry.id   567afdeda0f471462008277575b52cc2
#
_cell.length_a   1.000
_cell.length_b   1.000
_cell.length_c   1.000
_cell.angle_alpha   90.00
_cell.angle_beta   90.00
_cell.angle_gamma   90.00
#
_symmetry.space_group_name_H-M   'P 1'
#
loop_
_entity.id
_entity.type
_entity.pdbx_description
1 polymer ?
#
loop_
_entity_poly.entity_id
_entity_poly.type
_entity_poly.pdbx_seq_one_letter_code
_entity_poly.pdbx_strand_id
1 'polypeptide(L)'
;NLVATDQMIDTPTNNFCTWNPIDIFAANLAGVVSEGNLKIVDSINHIAYRATFGLSSGKWYWEIYMITIGQAANCRTGICKTNTWGTSSGTGPIDMGVAWTYDADGQKTIPGSTGAYGATYAAGDIVGVALDMDAGTITFYKNNATQGEMASGITYEVAPLVCEGNGGAQFDSIANFGQDSSFAGAKTAQGNGGDGED
;
A
#
# COMPACT_ATOMS: atom_id res chain seq x y z
N ASN A 1 -23.05 24.13 13.29
CA ASN A 1 -23.40 23.94 14.69
C ASN A 1 -23.06 22.51 15.07
N LEU A 2 -22.15 22.32 16.03
CA LEU A 2 -21.89 21.03 16.64
C LEU A 2 -23.09 20.68 17.54
N VAL A 3 -23.55 19.46 17.45
CA VAL A 3 -24.59 18.90 18.28
C VAL A 3 -24.02 17.79 19.17
N ALA A 4 -24.71 17.42 20.24
CA ALA A 4 -24.21 16.43 21.19
C ALA A 4 -23.91 15.06 20.55
N THR A 5 -24.53 14.75 19.42
CA THR A 5 -24.28 13.53 18.64
C THR A 5 -23.00 13.59 17.81
N ASP A 6 -22.37 14.76 17.67
CA ASP A 6 -21.07 14.93 17.02
C ASP A 6 -19.91 14.67 17.99
N GLN A 7 -20.22 14.45 19.26
CA GLN A 7 -19.26 14.13 20.30
C GLN A 7 -18.92 12.64 20.21
N MET A 8 -17.81 12.32 19.57
CA MET A 8 -17.19 11.00 19.65
C MET A 8 -16.44 10.92 20.97
N ILE A 9 -16.71 9.87 21.75
CA ILE A 9 -15.86 9.54 22.90
C ILE A 9 -14.52 9.10 22.30
N ASP A 10 -13.48 9.89 22.49
CA ASP A 10 -12.11 9.49 22.19
C ASP A 10 -11.71 8.40 23.20
N THR A 11 -12.04 7.16 22.87
CA THR A 11 -11.51 6.02 23.60
C THR A 11 -10.16 5.69 22.97
N PRO A 12 -9.16 5.22 23.72
CA PRO A 12 -7.93 4.68 23.16
C PRO A 12 -8.22 3.34 22.49
N THR A 13 -9.04 3.38 21.44
CA THR A 13 -9.22 2.28 20.49
C THR A 13 -8.01 2.20 19.58
N ASN A 14 -7.75 1.05 19.04
CA ASN A 14 -6.63 0.80 18.13
C ASN A 14 -6.53 1.90 17.07
N ASN A 15 -5.40 2.58 17.01
CA ASN A 15 -5.14 3.57 15.98
C ASN A 15 -4.58 2.86 14.76
N PHE A 16 -5.42 2.61 13.78
CA PHE A 16 -5.03 1.93 12.55
C PHE A 16 -4.35 2.86 11.55
N CYS A 17 -3.44 2.29 10.78
CA CYS A 17 -2.87 2.94 9.62
C CYS A 17 -3.95 3.20 8.57
N THR A 18 -3.83 4.28 7.82
CA THR A 18 -4.69 4.61 6.67
C THR A 18 -3.84 5.25 5.56
N TRP A 19 -4.37 5.38 4.36
CA TRP A 19 -3.75 6.23 3.34
C TRP A 19 -3.78 7.68 3.78
N ASN A 20 -2.72 8.42 3.51
CA ASN A 20 -2.60 9.83 3.88
C ASN A 20 -3.04 10.72 2.70
N PRO A 21 -4.24 11.35 2.75
CA PRO A 21 -4.76 12.14 1.63
C PRO A 21 -4.02 13.47 1.42
N ILE A 22 -3.14 13.86 2.35
CA ILE A 22 -2.35 15.08 2.25
C ILE A 22 -0.87 14.82 1.95
N ASP A 23 -0.44 13.55 1.91
CA ASP A 23 0.93 13.13 1.56
C ASP A 23 0.90 12.22 0.32
N ILE A 24 0.52 12.80 -0.79
CA ILE A 24 0.40 12.14 -2.08
C ILE A 24 1.47 12.70 -3.01
N PHE A 25 2.20 11.81 -3.68
CA PHE A 25 3.02 12.20 -4.83
C PHE A 25 2.15 12.16 -6.08
N ALA A 26 1.95 13.30 -6.71
CA ALA A 26 1.20 13.37 -7.96
C ALA A 26 1.63 14.58 -8.79
N ALA A 27 1.67 14.40 -10.11
CA ALA A 27 1.78 15.51 -11.05
C ALA A 27 0.50 16.36 -11.08
N ASN A 28 -0.65 15.73 -10.80
CA ASN A 28 -1.97 16.37 -10.69
C ASN A 28 -2.78 15.65 -9.59
N LEU A 29 -3.32 16.38 -8.63
CA LEU A 29 -4.13 15.83 -7.54
C LEU A 29 -5.57 15.57 -8.03
N ALA A 30 -5.90 14.37 -8.48
CA ALA A 30 -7.27 13.99 -8.83
C ALA A 30 -7.67 12.58 -8.35
N GLY A 31 -6.78 11.86 -7.67
CA GLY A 31 -7.14 10.60 -7.02
C GLY A 31 -8.04 10.83 -5.82
N VAL A 32 -8.98 9.91 -5.59
CA VAL A 32 -9.94 9.98 -4.48
C VAL A 32 -9.58 8.93 -3.45
N VAL A 33 -9.43 9.39 -2.21
CA VAL A 33 -9.30 8.50 -1.03
C VAL A 33 -10.64 8.50 -0.31
N SER A 34 -11.18 7.33 0.01
CA SER A 34 -12.50 7.13 0.61
C SER A 34 -12.52 5.92 1.55
N GLU A 35 -13.70 5.53 2.05
CA GLU A 35 -13.87 4.41 2.99
C GLU A 35 -12.93 4.51 4.19
N GLY A 36 -13.02 5.64 4.90
CA GLY A 36 -12.14 5.91 6.05
C GLY A 36 -10.65 6.01 5.68
N ASN A 37 -10.35 6.47 4.47
CA ASN A 37 -9.02 6.54 3.87
C ASN A 37 -8.37 5.16 3.61
N LEU A 38 -9.15 4.13 3.37
CA LEU A 38 -8.65 2.80 3.00
C LEU A 38 -8.73 2.54 1.51
N LYS A 39 -9.70 3.15 0.82
CA LYS A 39 -9.91 2.97 -0.62
C LYS A 39 -9.27 4.10 -1.41
N ILE A 40 -8.57 3.72 -2.46
CA ILE A 40 -8.05 4.62 -3.48
C ILE A 40 -8.77 4.32 -4.79
N VAL A 41 -9.22 5.38 -5.46
CA VAL A 41 -9.72 5.37 -6.84
C VAL A 41 -8.89 6.37 -7.62
N ASP A 42 -8.16 5.90 -8.62
CA ASP A 42 -7.26 6.73 -9.37
C ASP A 42 -7.29 6.41 -10.87
N SER A 43 -7.24 7.48 -11.67
CA SER A 43 -7.17 7.41 -13.13
C SER A 43 -6.05 8.28 -13.70
N ILE A 44 -5.04 8.61 -12.87
CA ILE A 44 -3.99 9.57 -13.19
C ILE A 44 -2.64 8.87 -13.28
N ASN A 45 -1.81 9.35 -14.19
CA ASN A 45 -0.41 8.92 -14.32
C ASN A 45 0.46 9.46 -13.20
N HIS A 46 1.46 8.67 -12.80
CA HIS A 46 2.51 9.08 -11.86
C HIS A 46 1.96 9.54 -10.51
N ILE A 47 1.14 8.72 -9.89
CA ILE A 47 0.63 8.98 -8.55
C ILE A 47 1.10 7.91 -7.59
N ALA A 48 1.39 8.32 -6.36
CA ALA A 48 1.70 7.42 -5.27
C ALA A 48 1.05 7.90 -3.98
N TYR A 49 0.51 6.95 -3.23
CA TYR A 49 -0.11 7.17 -1.94
C TYR A 49 0.73 6.51 -0.87
N ARG A 50 1.11 7.28 0.12
CA ARG A 50 1.78 6.82 1.32
C ARG A 50 0.79 6.68 2.45
N ALA A 51 0.97 5.66 3.29
CA ALA A 51 0.17 5.51 4.49
C ALA A 51 0.65 6.41 5.63
N THR A 52 -0.18 6.51 6.68
CA THR A 52 0.04 7.43 7.81
C THR A 52 1.10 6.96 8.81
N PHE A 53 1.52 5.68 8.79
CA PHE A 53 2.50 5.13 9.71
C PHE A 53 3.89 5.08 9.10
N GLY A 54 4.88 5.63 9.83
CA GLY A 54 6.30 5.40 9.59
C GLY A 54 6.78 4.19 10.42
N LEU A 55 7.37 3.21 9.75
CA LEU A 55 7.78 1.94 10.33
C LEU A 55 9.31 1.87 10.36
N SER A 56 9.90 1.84 11.55
CA SER A 56 11.36 1.81 11.75
C SER A 56 11.86 0.59 12.54
N SER A 57 10.95 -0.20 13.13
CA SER A 57 11.24 -1.41 13.90
C SER A 57 10.01 -2.32 13.94
N GLY A 58 10.16 -3.56 14.38
CA GLY A 58 9.08 -4.52 14.55
C GLY A 58 8.68 -5.23 13.26
N LYS A 59 7.64 -6.05 13.37
CA LYS A 59 7.11 -6.87 12.28
C LYS A 59 5.70 -6.43 11.96
N TRP A 60 5.42 -6.19 10.70
CA TRP A 60 4.20 -5.59 10.21
C TRP A 60 3.61 -6.42 9.09
N TYR A 61 2.28 -6.50 9.03
CA TYR A 61 1.56 -7.15 7.95
C TYR A 61 0.34 -6.30 7.57
N TRP A 62 0.07 -6.17 6.28
CA TRP A 62 -1.14 -5.57 5.74
C TRP A 62 -1.47 -6.18 4.39
N GLU A 63 -2.66 -5.92 3.91
CA GLU A 63 -3.16 -6.46 2.66
C GLU A 63 -3.75 -5.37 1.78
N ILE A 64 -3.62 -5.56 0.48
CA ILE A 64 -4.20 -4.68 -0.53
C ILE A 64 -5.06 -5.53 -1.46
N TYR A 65 -6.37 -5.27 -1.48
CA TYR A 65 -7.28 -5.83 -2.46
C TYR A 65 -7.27 -4.98 -3.72
N MET A 66 -6.98 -5.58 -4.85
CA MET A 66 -6.92 -4.94 -6.16
C MET A 66 -8.30 -4.95 -6.81
N ILE A 67 -8.94 -3.80 -6.92
CA ILE A 67 -10.27 -3.66 -7.55
C ILE A 67 -10.12 -3.53 -9.06
N THR A 68 -9.22 -2.65 -9.50
CA THR A 68 -8.94 -2.38 -10.91
C THR A 68 -7.45 -2.26 -11.12
N ILE A 69 -6.95 -2.91 -12.16
CA ILE A 69 -5.56 -2.78 -12.63
C ILE A 69 -5.62 -2.50 -14.13
N GLY A 70 -5.31 -1.29 -14.52
CA GLY A 70 -5.34 -0.87 -15.92
C GLY A 70 -4.10 -1.30 -16.69
N GLN A 71 -2.91 -1.07 -16.14
CA GLN A 71 -1.64 -1.46 -16.74
C GLN A 71 -0.76 -2.19 -15.71
N ALA A 72 -0.57 -3.50 -15.88
CA ALA A 72 0.08 -4.34 -14.89
C ALA A 72 1.51 -3.89 -14.52
N ALA A 73 2.32 -3.49 -15.47
CA ALA A 73 3.69 -3.03 -15.22
C ALA A 73 3.80 -1.71 -14.45
N ASN A 74 2.68 -1.02 -14.25
CA ASN A 74 2.64 0.28 -13.60
C ASN A 74 1.84 0.31 -12.30
N CYS A 75 1.00 -0.71 -12.04
CA CYS A 75 0.28 -0.87 -10.78
C CYS A 75 1.14 -1.60 -9.77
N ARG A 76 1.47 -0.97 -8.67
CA ARG A 76 2.50 -1.41 -7.74
C ARG A 76 2.08 -1.21 -6.30
N THR A 77 2.47 -2.16 -5.44
CA THR A 77 2.32 -2.04 -3.99
C THR A 77 3.62 -2.37 -3.28
N GLY A 78 3.84 -1.79 -2.11
CA GLY A 78 5.05 -2.02 -1.33
C GLY A 78 5.27 -1.01 -0.23
N ILE A 79 6.50 -0.51 -0.15
CA ILE A 79 6.93 0.48 0.84
C ILE A 79 7.79 1.56 0.18
N CYS A 80 7.83 2.72 0.80
CA CYS A 80 8.79 3.79 0.44
C CYS A 80 9.33 4.48 1.68
N LYS A 81 10.47 5.16 1.51
CA LYS A 81 11.05 6.00 2.58
C LYS A 81 10.10 7.11 2.98
N THR A 82 10.01 7.40 4.30
CA THR A 82 9.11 8.44 4.82
C THR A 82 9.62 9.86 4.60
N ASN A 83 10.93 10.05 4.54
CA ASN A 83 11.57 11.35 4.55
C ASN A 83 11.76 12.01 3.17
N THR A 84 11.30 11.36 2.10
CA THR A 84 11.42 11.89 0.75
C THR A 84 10.38 11.31 -0.19
N TRP A 85 9.87 12.16 -1.08
CA TRP A 85 9.17 11.76 -2.30
C TRP A 85 10.09 11.87 -3.53
N GLY A 86 11.30 12.43 -3.34
CA GLY A 86 12.22 12.81 -4.40
C GLY A 86 11.89 14.19 -5.01
N THR A 87 12.72 14.63 -5.96
CA THR A 87 12.70 16.01 -6.47
C THR A 87 12.31 16.14 -7.94
N SER A 88 12.01 15.05 -8.64
CA SER A 88 11.71 15.08 -10.07
C SER A 88 10.22 15.07 -10.36
N SER A 89 9.72 16.12 -10.97
CA SER A 89 8.40 16.15 -11.59
C SER A 89 8.34 15.11 -12.73
N GLY A 90 7.39 14.19 -12.68
CA GLY A 90 7.16 13.20 -13.73
C GLY A 90 7.79 11.83 -13.54
N THR A 91 8.57 11.64 -12.47
CA THR A 91 9.06 10.32 -12.05
C THR A 91 8.51 10.00 -10.66
N GLY A 92 7.84 8.87 -10.52
CA GLY A 92 7.30 8.43 -9.24
C GLY A 92 8.41 8.02 -8.24
N PRO A 93 8.07 7.72 -6.98
CA PRO A 93 9.04 7.32 -5.94
C PRO A 93 9.90 6.13 -6.33
N ILE A 94 9.48 5.36 -7.33
CA ILE A 94 10.17 4.21 -7.87
C ILE A 94 11.42 4.62 -8.63
N ASP A 95 11.29 5.57 -9.54
CA ASP A 95 12.41 6.03 -10.38
C ASP A 95 13.47 6.78 -9.56
N MET A 96 13.10 7.21 -8.36
CA MET A 96 14.02 7.92 -7.45
C MET A 96 14.76 6.99 -6.50
N GLY A 97 14.60 5.68 -6.61
CA GLY A 97 15.31 4.73 -5.76
C GLY A 97 14.95 4.85 -4.27
N VAL A 98 13.70 5.21 -3.96
CA VAL A 98 13.20 5.38 -2.58
C VAL A 98 12.10 4.40 -2.22
N ALA A 99 11.74 3.50 -3.12
CA ALA A 99 10.68 2.52 -2.92
C ALA A 99 11.13 1.08 -3.19
N TRP A 100 10.43 0.14 -2.58
CA TRP A 100 10.52 -1.30 -2.79
C TRP A 100 9.13 -1.78 -3.11
N THR A 101 8.88 -2.21 -4.34
CA THR A 101 7.55 -2.57 -4.81
C THR A 101 7.49 -3.91 -5.51
N TYR A 102 6.34 -4.55 -5.41
CA TYR A 102 5.91 -5.67 -6.22
C TYR A 102 4.90 -5.15 -7.24
N ASP A 103 5.19 -5.40 -8.50
CA ASP A 103 4.48 -4.87 -9.65
C ASP A 103 3.50 -5.93 -10.17
N ALA A 104 2.35 -5.52 -10.70
CA ALA A 104 1.29 -6.46 -11.07
C ALA A 104 1.67 -7.39 -12.24
N ASP A 105 2.71 -7.04 -13.00
CA ASP A 105 3.28 -7.91 -14.04
C ASP A 105 4.24 -8.99 -13.51
N GLY A 106 4.40 -9.10 -12.19
CA GLY A 106 5.27 -10.09 -11.54
C GLY A 106 6.70 -9.63 -11.33
N GLN A 107 7.03 -8.39 -11.65
CA GLN A 107 8.34 -7.83 -11.38
C GLN A 107 8.42 -7.24 -9.96
N LYS A 108 9.64 -6.97 -9.53
CA LYS A 108 9.96 -6.11 -8.39
C LYS A 108 10.74 -4.90 -8.85
N THR A 109 10.51 -3.79 -8.18
CA THR A 109 11.37 -2.61 -8.29
C THR A 109 11.92 -2.27 -6.91
N ILE A 110 13.23 -2.19 -6.81
CA ILE A 110 13.98 -1.82 -5.60
C ILE A 110 14.95 -0.70 -5.96
N PRO A 111 15.54 0.03 -4.99
CA PRO A 111 16.52 1.05 -5.28
C PRO A 111 17.63 0.57 -6.21
N GLY A 112 17.67 1.15 -7.43
CA GLY A 112 18.71 0.86 -8.43
C GLY A 112 18.50 -0.43 -9.24
N SER A 113 17.39 -1.17 -9.09
CA SER A 113 17.18 -2.41 -9.83
C SER A 113 15.70 -2.73 -10.03
N THR A 114 15.39 -3.31 -11.19
CA THR A 114 14.09 -3.91 -11.52
C THR A 114 14.32 -5.31 -12.07
N GLY A 115 13.46 -6.27 -11.76
CA GLY A 115 13.61 -7.65 -12.27
C GLY A 115 12.45 -8.55 -11.90
N ALA A 116 12.45 -9.77 -12.46
CA ALA A 116 11.43 -10.77 -12.16
C ALA A 116 11.43 -11.14 -10.67
N TYR A 117 10.24 -11.34 -10.10
CA TYR A 117 10.09 -11.64 -8.68
C TYR A 117 9.05 -12.71 -8.40
N GLY A 118 7.78 -12.46 -8.69
CA GLY A 118 6.68 -13.32 -8.31
C GLY A 118 5.68 -13.55 -9.43
N ALA A 119 4.54 -14.13 -9.09
CA ALA A 119 3.43 -14.30 -10.02
C ALA A 119 2.80 -12.96 -10.38
N THR A 120 2.26 -12.81 -11.59
CA THR A 120 1.41 -11.66 -11.93
C THR A 120 0.17 -11.63 -11.05
N TYR A 121 -0.30 -10.43 -10.70
CA TYR A 121 -1.60 -10.26 -10.03
C TYR A 121 -2.53 -9.34 -10.83
N ALA A 122 -3.82 -9.50 -10.63
CA ALA A 122 -4.86 -8.84 -11.41
C ALA A 122 -5.99 -8.31 -10.50
N ALA A 123 -6.96 -7.64 -11.10
CA ALA A 123 -8.18 -7.27 -10.41
C ALA A 123 -8.85 -8.50 -9.77
N GLY A 124 -9.26 -8.35 -8.51
CA GLY A 124 -9.80 -9.44 -7.70
C GLY A 124 -8.79 -10.17 -6.81
N ASP A 125 -7.48 -9.98 -7.03
CA ASP A 125 -6.44 -10.56 -6.19
C ASP A 125 -6.19 -9.72 -4.93
N ILE A 126 -5.70 -10.37 -3.88
CA ILE A 126 -5.21 -9.75 -2.64
C ILE A 126 -3.70 -9.90 -2.63
N VAL A 127 -3.00 -8.79 -2.43
CA VAL A 127 -1.55 -8.76 -2.22
C VAL A 127 -1.28 -8.48 -0.75
N GLY A 128 -0.72 -9.48 -0.05
CA GLY A 128 -0.24 -9.33 1.32
C GLY A 128 1.21 -8.85 1.35
N VAL A 129 1.54 -8.02 2.31
CA VAL A 129 2.88 -7.48 2.53
C VAL A 129 3.31 -7.79 3.95
N ALA A 130 4.39 -8.56 4.11
CA ALA A 130 5.04 -8.82 5.38
C ALA A 130 6.38 -8.09 5.42
N LEU A 131 6.49 -7.14 6.32
CA LEU A 131 7.68 -6.31 6.55
C LEU A 131 8.28 -6.64 7.91
N ASP A 132 9.52 -7.08 7.94
CA ASP A 132 10.30 -7.29 9.16
C ASP A 132 11.39 -6.20 9.21
N MET A 133 11.13 -5.12 9.96
CA MET A 133 12.08 -4.03 10.11
C MET A 133 13.23 -4.37 11.06
N ASP A 134 13.08 -5.39 11.91
CA ASP A 134 14.17 -5.84 12.79
C ASP A 134 15.22 -6.64 11.99
N ALA A 135 14.77 -7.39 10.97
CA ALA A 135 15.64 -8.08 10.01
C ALA A 135 15.94 -7.22 8.77
N GLY A 136 15.19 -6.16 8.53
CA GLY A 136 15.27 -5.32 7.34
C GLY A 136 14.83 -6.05 6.06
N THR A 137 13.79 -6.89 6.12
CA THR A 137 13.32 -7.70 4.99
C THR A 137 11.86 -7.45 4.66
N ILE A 138 11.51 -7.64 3.38
CA ILE A 138 10.12 -7.57 2.90
C ILE A 138 9.79 -8.79 2.04
N THR A 139 8.62 -9.36 2.30
CA THR A 139 8.05 -10.52 1.60
C THR A 139 6.64 -10.21 1.15
N PHE A 140 6.29 -10.63 -0.05
CA PHE A 140 4.93 -10.48 -0.56
C PHE A 140 4.22 -11.82 -0.67
N TYR A 141 2.89 -11.72 -0.60
CA TYR A 141 1.96 -12.84 -0.78
C TYR A 141 0.94 -12.48 -1.86
N LYS A 142 0.57 -13.42 -2.68
CA LYS A 142 -0.57 -13.31 -3.58
C LYS A 142 -1.64 -14.32 -3.16
N ASN A 143 -2.82 -13.85 -2.75
CA ASN A 143 -3.91 -14.71 -2.29
C ASN A 143 -3.43 -15.76 -1.27
N ASN A 144 -2.73 -15.31 -0.24
CA ASN A 144 -2.07 -16.11 0.81
C ASN A 144 -0.90 -17.02 0.35
N ALA A 145 -0.55 -17.04 -0.92
CA ALA A 145 0.62 -17.78 -1.40
C ALA A 145 1.86 -16.88 -1.39
N THR A 146 2.88 -17.29 -0.65
CA THR A 146 4.13 -16.52 -0.58
C THR A 146 4.81 -16.42 -1.94
N GLN A 147 5.36 -15.24 -2.23
CA GLN A 147 6.19 -14.98 -3.40
C GLN A 147 7.69 -15.02 -3.05
N GLY A 148 8.01 -15.27 -1.77
CA GLY A 148 9.38 -15.27 -1.26
C GLY A 148 9.85 -13.89 -0.79
N GLU A 149 11.04 -13.84 -0.20
CA GLU A 149 11.67 -12.59 0.19
C GLU A 149 12.02 -11.77 -1.07
N MET A 150 11.53 -10.53 -1.11
CA MET A 150 11.77 -9.64 -2.24
C MET A 150 13.07 -8.86 -2.11
N ALA A 151 13.35 -8.37 -0.91
CA ALA A 151 14.52 -7.56 -0.60
C ALA A 151 14.92 -7.70 0.85
N SER A 152 16.20 -7.43 1.12
CA SER A 152 16.79 -7.33 2.46
C SER A 152 17.67 -6.08 2.57
N GLY A 153 18.15 -5.78 3.80
CA GLY A 153 18.97 -4.60 4.07
C GLY A 153 18.21 -3.29 4.08
N ILE A 154 16.90 -3.32 4.35
CA ILE A 154 16.07 -2.14 4.54
C ILE A 154 16.39 -1.56 5.93
N THR A 155 17.05 -0.40 5.96
CA THR A 155 17.50 0.26 7.21
C THR A 155 16.89 1.64 7.40
N TYR A 156 15.98 2.04 6.53
CA TYR A 156 15.32 3.34 6.57
C TYR A 156 13.94 3.21 7.23
N GLU A 157 13.46 4.30 7.84
CA GLU A 157 12.05 4.40 8.15
C GLU A 157 11.24 4.41 6.85
N VAL A 158 10.26 3.55 6.77
CA VAL A 158 9.43 3.35 5.58
C VAL A 158 7.94 3.42 5.92
N ALA A 159 7.11 3.66 4.93
CA ALA A 159 5.66 3.58 5.06
C ALA A 159 5.08 2.69 3.95
N PRO A 160 3.92 2.07 4.18
CA PRO A 160 3.19 1.39 3.11
C PRO A 160 2.92 2.32 1.94
N LEU A 161 3.00 1.76 0.73
CA LEU A 161 2.90 2.48 -0.53
C LEU A 161 2.02 1.71 -1.50
N VAL A 162 1.19 2.44 -2.24
CA VAL A 162 0.68 2.02 -3.55
C VAL A 162 0.96 3.11 -4.56
N CYS A 163 1.24 2.73 -5.79
CA CYS A 163 1.51 3.71 -6.83
C CYS A 163 1.14 3.19 -8.22
N GLU A 164 0.84 4.14 -9.07
CA GLU A 164 0.68 3.96 -10.50
C GLU A 164 1.81 4.72 -11.22
N GLY A 165 2.46 4.04 -12.15
CA GLY A 165 3.60 4.60 -12.90
C GLY A 165 3.18 5.45 -14.07
N ASN A 166 3.37 4.95 -15.28
CA ASN A 166 3.09 5.67 -16.53
C ASN A 166 2.06 4.89 -17.37
N GLY A 167 0.96 5.49 -17.75
CA GLY A 167 0.06 4.81 -18.68
C GLY A 167 -1.39 5.28 -18.65
N GLY A 168 -1.81 6.16 -17.75
CA GLY A 168 -3.19 6.65 -17.67
C GLY A 168 -4.19 5.54 -17.39
N ALA A 169 -3.74 4.49 -16.77
CA ALA A 169 -4.56 3.34 -16.48
C ALA A 169 -5.18 3.49 -15.09
N GLN A 170 -6.44 3.21 -14.98
CA GLN A 170 -7.15 3.21 -13.72
C GLN A 170 -6.52 2.22 -12.73
N PHE A 171 -6.30 2.67 -11.50
CA PHE A 171 -5.86 1.85 -10.39
C PHE A 171 -6.79 2.07 -9.19
N ASP A 172 -7.58 1.05 -8.85
CA ASP A 172 -8.44 1.11 -7.68
C ASP A 172 -8.05 -0.01 -6.71
N SER A 173 -7.93 0.33 -5.44
CA SER A 173 -7.58 -0.63 -4.40
C SER A 173 -8.20 -0.30 -3.05
N ILE A 174 -8.33 -1.29 -2.19
CA ILE A 174 -8.70 -1.13 -0.78
C ILE A 174 -7.62 -1.78 0.07
N ALA A 175 -7.11 -1.04 1.07
CA ALA A 175 -6.18 -1.55 2.04
C ALA A 175 -6.90 -2.12 3.27
N ASN A 176 -6.34 -3.17 3.85
CA ASN A 176 -6.60 -3.64 5.19
C ASN A 176 -5.30 -3.55 6.00
N PHE A 177 -5.23 -2.59 6.90
CA PHE A 177 -4.12 -2.43 7.86
C PHE A 177 -4.46 -3.03 9.22
N GLY A 178 -5.42 -3.98 9.26
CA GLY A 178 -5.90 -4.66 10.46
C GLY A 178 -7.31 -4.28 10.91
N GLN A 179 -7.95 -3.28 10.28
CA GLN A 179 -9.28 -2.79 10.70
C GLN A 179 -10.46 -3.41 9.95
N ASP A 180 -10.27 -3.93 8.74
CA ASP A 180 -11.35 -4.49 7.95
C ASP A 180 -10.87 -5.57 6.97
N SER A 181 -10.99 -6.83 7.38
CA SER A 181 -10.65 -7.99 6.55
C SER A 181 -11.67 -8.28 5.44
N SER A 182 -12.83 -7.59 5.45
CA SER A 182 -13.82 -7.69 4.38
C SER A 182 -13.54 -6.75 3.20
N PHE A 183 -12.60 -5.83 3.32
CA PHE A 183 -12.32 -4.80 2.31
C PHE A 183 -13.58 -4.02 1.90
N ALA A 184 -14.25 -3.41 2.88
CA ALA A 184 -15.52 -2.72 2.72
C ALA A 184 -16.62 -3.61 2.10
N GLY A 185 -16.67 -4.89 2.46
CA GLY A 185 -17.62 -5.87 1.98
C GLY A 185 -17.33 -6.46 0.58
N ALA A 186 -16.18 -6.11 -0.03
CA ALA A 186 -15.79 -6.68 -1.32
C ALA A 186 -15.32 -8.13 -1.24
N LYS A 187 -14.98 -8.63 -0.05
CA LYS A 187 -14.56 -10.01 0.24
C LYS A 187 -15.31 -10.52 1.47
N THR A 188 -15.40 -11.84 1.60
CA THR A 188 -15.80 -12.46 2.86
C THR A 188 -14.65 -12.28 3.85
N ALA A 189 -14.96 -11.72 5.02
CA ALA A 189 -13.97 -11.55 6.09
C ALA A 189 -13.34 -12.91 6.41
N GLN A 190 -12.02 -12.96 6.41
CA GLN A 190 -11.25 -14.12 6.87
C GLN A 190 -10.99 -13.85 8.33
N GLY A 191 -11.63 -14.58 9.24
CA GLY A 191 -11.41 -14.41 10.67
C GLY A 191 -9.92 -14.42 11.00
N ASN A 192 -9.48 -13.48 11.82
CA ASN A 192 -8.10 -13.41 12.27
C ASN A 192 -7.74 -14.64 13.09
N GLY A 193 -6.67 -15.31 12.72
CA GLY A 193 -6.22 -16.48 13.45
C GLY A 193 -5.74 -16.12 14.86
N GLY A 194 -6.64 -16.04 15.83
CA GLY A 194 -6.30 -16.26 17.23
C GLY A 194 -6.40 -15.07 18.19
N ASP A 195 -6.71 -13.85 17.79
CA ASP A 195 -6.90 -12.72 18.71
C ASP A 195 -8.38 -12.32 18.94
N GLY A 196 -9.31 -12.87 18.13
CA GLY A 196 -10.74 -12.73 18.38
C GLY A 196 -11.35 -11.36 18.07
N GLU A 197 -10.60 -10.52 17.39
CA GLU A 197 -11.08 -9.22 16.88
C GLU A 197 -11.26 -9.33 15.37
N ASP A 198 -12.51 -9.34 14.90
CA ASP A 198 -12.89 -9.18 13.48
C ASP A 198 -13.06 -7.70 13.12
#